data_cbcb551422eb7ee9eefc71d0c6ab52ec
#
_entry.id   cbcb551422eb7ee9eefc71d0c6ab52ec
#
_cell.length_a   1.000
_cell.length_b   1.000
_cell.length_c   1.000
_cell.angle_alpha   90.00
_cell.angle_beta   90.00
_cell.angle_gamma   90.00
#
_symmetry.space_group_name_H-M   'P 1'
#
loop_
_entity.id
_entity.type
_entity.pdbx_description
1 polymer ?
#
loop_
_entity_poly.entity_id
_entity_poly.type
_entity_poly.pdbx_seq_one_letter_code
_entity_poly.pdbx_strand_id
1 'polypeptide(L)'
;MQKRSDPRHQKRISIIKNLFSYQFHKKQTVKGDAKEVVAKLAKVDKLITKYAPSWPLEQVPPLDLAILRLAVFKLLNKKDLPYKVTVDEAVEIAKEYGSETSFEFVNGVLGTIIEKELGIKELDN
;
A
#
# COMPACT_ATOMS: atom_id res chain seq x y z
N MET A 1 -12.59 -11.89 -16.76
CA MET A 1 -12.82 -10.50 -16.44
C MET A 1 -11.54 -9.68 -16.50
N GLN A 2 -11.60 -8.52 -17.09
CA GLN A 2 -10.45 -7.63 -17.23
C GLN A 2 -10.33 -6.76 -15.99
N LYS A 3 -9.39 -7.07 -15.12
CA LYS A 3 -9.19 -6.24 -13.92
C LYS A 3 -8.87 -4.79 -14.24
N ARG A 4 -8.15 -4.57 -15.34
CA ARG A 4 -7.75 -3.22 -15.73
C ARG A 4 -8.93 -2.31 -16.08
N SER A 5 -10.07 -2.89 -16.46
CA SER A 5 -11.26 -2.11 -16.78
C SER A 5 -12.19 -1.95 -15.58
N ASP A 6 -11.90 -2.60 -14.45
CA ASP A 6 -12.72 -2.47 -13.24
C ASP A 6 -12.53 -1.06 -12.67
N PRO A 7 -13.61 -0.27 -12.50
CA PRO A 7 -13.49 1.08 -11.94
C PRO A 7 -12.81 1.13 -10.58
N ARG A 8 -13.00 0.11 -9.74
CA ARG A 8 -12.36 0.08 -8.44
C ARG A 8 -10.85 -0.09 -8.56
N HIS A 9 -10.41 -0.93 -9.50
CA HIS A 9 -9.00 -1.11 -9.77
C HIS A 9 -8.37 0.18 -10.30
N GLN A 10 -9.06 0.85 -11.23
CA GLN A 10 -8.58 2.10 -11.79
C GLN A 10 -8.50 3.20 -10.72
N LYS A 11 -9.45 3.21 -9.79
CA LYS A 11 -9.44 4.17 -8.69
C LYS A 11 -8.21 3.94 -7.80
N ARG A 12 -7.90 2.69 -7.48
CA ARG A 12 -6.73 2.38 -6.67
C ARG A 12 -5.43 2.80 -7.36
N ILE A 13 -5.35 2.56 -8.66
CA ILE A 13 -4.18 2.98 -9.43
C ILE A 13 -4.03 4.49 -9.41
N SER A 14 -5.14 5.23 -9.54
CA SER A 14 -5.12 6.68 -9.48
C SER A 14 -4.60 7.18 -8.14
N ILE A 15 -5.06 6.57 -7.04
CA ILE A 15 -4.59 6.95 -5.71
C ILE A 15 -3.09 6.67 -5.57
N ILE A 16 -2.65 5.52 -6.05
CA ILE A 16 -1.24 5.15 -5.97
C ILE A 16 -0.37 6.11 -6.79
N LYS A 17 -0.84 6.52 -7.97
CA LYS A 17 -0.11 7.53 -8.76
C LYS A 17 0.03 8.85 -8.01
N ASN A 18 -1.02 9.27 -7.32
CA ASN A 18 -0.96 10.48 -6.53
C ASN A 18 0.01 10.35 -5.35
N LEU A 19 0.01 9.20 -4.69
CA LEU A 19 0.94 8.95 -3.59
C LEU A 19 2.38 8.85 -4.08
N PHE A 20 2.57 8.26 -5.27
CA PHE A 20 3.88 8.20 -5.90
C PHE A 20 4.40 9.62 -6.17
N SER A 21 3.59 10.43 -6.82
CA SER A 21 3.96 11.81 -7.15
C SER A 21 4.24 12.64 -5.89
N TYR A 22 3.48 12.43 -4.84
CA TYR A 22 3.63 13.16 -3.59
C TYR A 22 5.04 13.03 -3.01
N GLN A 23 5.70 11.92 -3.24
CA GLN A 23 7.06 11.70 -2.72
C GLN A 23 8.05 12.72 -3.27
N PHE A 24 7.79 13.22 -4.47
CA PHE A 24 8.69 14.14 -5.17
C PHE A 24 8.19 15.58 -5.12
N HIS A 25 6.92 15.79 -4.80
CA HIS A 25 6.28 17.11 -4.83
C HIS A 25 5.41 17.30 -3.59
N LYS A 26 6.04 17.32 -2.42
CA LYS A 26 5.30 17.35 -1.14
C LYS A 26 4.49 18.62 -0.92
N LYS A 27 4.84 19.69 -1.60
CA LYS A 27 4.07 20.95 -1.50
C LYS A 27 2.85 20.98 -2.41
N GLN A 28 2.74 19.98 -3.29
CA GLN A 28 1.61 19.88 -4.18
C GLN A 28 0.33 19.58 -3.40
N THR A 29 -0.77 20.18 -3.80
CA THR A 29 -2.07 19.87 -3.21
C THR A 29 -2.50 18.47 -3.63
N VAL A 30 -2.76 17.61 -2.66
CA VAL A 30 -3.26 16.27 -2.89
C VAL A 30 -4.77 16.28 -2.70
N LYS A 31 -5.49 15.68 -3.64
CA LYS A 31 -6.96 15.68 -3.63
C LYS A 31 -7.53 14.28 -3.52
N GLY A 32 -8.81 14.19 -3.18
CA GLY A 32 -9.53 12.95 -3.17
C GLY A 32 -9.05 11.97 -2.09
N ASP A 33 -9.11 10.69 -2.41
CA ASP A 33 -8.79 9.65 -1.44
C ASP A 33 -7.32 9.66 -1.05
N ALA A 34 -6.43 10.09 -1.94
CA ALA A 34 -5.02 10.21 -1.60
C ALA A 34 -4.78 11.21 -0.47
N LYS A 35 -5.63 12.24 -0.38
CA LYS A 35 -5.52 13.23 0.69
C LYS A 35 -5.71 12.59 2.07
N GLU A 36 -6.64 11.66 2.19
CA GLU A 36 -6.85 10.95 3.45
C GLU A 36 -5.62 10.13 3.85
N VAL A 37 -4.99 9.49 2.88
CA VAL A 37 -3.79 8.70 3.13
C VAL A 37 -2.66 9.60 3.61
N VAL A 38 -2.45 10.73 2.91
CA VAL A 38 -1.41 11.69 3.28
C VAL A 38 -1.62 12.22 4.69
N ALA A 39 -2.87 12.45 5.09
CA ALA A 39 -3.19 12.92 6.43
C ALA A 39 -2.81 11.92 7.52
N LYS A 40 -2.65 10.65 7.18
CA LYS A 40 -2.31 9.58 8.12
C LYS A 40 -0.90 9.03 7.93
N LEU A 41 -0.07 9.71 7.13
CA LEU A 41 1.24 9.17 6.76
C LEU A 41 2.15 8.90 7.95
N ALA A 42 2.13 9.72 8.98
CA ALA A 42 3.00 9.49 10.12
C ALA A 42 2.79 8.09 10.71
N LYS A 43 1.54 7.69 10.89
CA LYS A 43 1.21 6.39 11.45
C LYS A 43 1.46 5.26 10.44
N VAL A 44 1.11 5.49 9.19
CA VAL A 44 1.32 4.51 8.11
C VAL A 44 2.80 4.23 7.93
N ASP A 45 3.62 5.27 7.80
CA ASP A 45 5.05 5.12 7.57
C ASP A 45 5.76 4.50 8.76
N LYS A 46 5.27 4.75 9.97
CA LYS A 46 5.84 4.11 11.16
C LYS A 46 5.73 2.59 11.08
N LEU A 47 4.60 2.07 10.63
CA LEU A 47 4.42 0.64 10.46
C LEU A 47 5.26 0.07 9.33
N ILE A 48 5.35 0.79 8.21
CA ILE A 48 6.17 0.36 7.09
C ILE A 48 7.63 0.27 7.53
N THR A 49 8.12 1.30 8.19
CA THR A 49 9.51 1.33 8.67
C THR A 49 9.78 0.18 9.65
N LYS A 50 8.82 -0.09 10.52
CA LYS A 50 8.98 -1.13 11.55
C LYS A 50 9.12 -2.52 10.94
N TYR A 51 8.39 -2.78 9.86
CA TYR A 51 8.29 -4.13 9.31
C TYR A 51 8.94 -4.33 7.94
N ALA A 52 9.40 -3.27 7.30
CA ALA A 52 10.19 -3.40 6.08
C ALA A 52 11.61 -3.81 6.49
N PRO A 53 12.15 -4.87 5.92
CA PRO A 53 13.44 -5.38 6.36
C PRO A 53 14.58 -4.41 6.02
N SER A 54 15.28 -3.94 7.03
CA SER A 54 16.58 -3.26 6.93
C SER A 54 16.70 -2.04 6.02
N TRP A 55 15.60 -1.50 5.51
CA TRP A 55 15.65 -0.40 4.55
C TRP A 55 15.08 0.87 5.15
N PRO A 56 15.82 1.98 5.11
CA PRO A 56 15.22 3.29 5.39
C PRO A 56 14.09 3.55 4.40
N LEU A 57 13.10 4.29 4.84
CA LEU A 57 11.91 4.54 4.03
C LEU A 57 12.25 5.15 2.66
N GLU A 58 13.24 6.06 2.62
CA GLU A 58 13.63 6.71 1.39
C GLU A 58 14.37 5.79 0.41
N GLN A 59 14.75 4.60 0.85
CA GLN A 59 15.39 3.62 -0.02
C GLN A 59 14.42 2.58 -0.54
N VAL A 60 13.18 2.58 -0.04
CA VAL A 60 12.14 1.72 -0.60
C VAL A 60 11.80 2.22 -1.99
N PRO A 61 11.73 1.34 -3.00
CA PRO A 61 11.37 1.80 -4.35
C PRO A 61 10.10 2.63 -4.32
N PRO A 62 10.07 3.79 -4.97
CA PRO A 62 8.95 4.73 -4.84
C PRO A 62 7.57 4.15 -5.16
N LEU A 63 7.49 3.28 -6.16
CA LEU A 63 6.20 2.67 -6.47
C LEU A 63 5.77 1.70 -5.38
N ASP A 64 6.70 0.88 -4.90
CA ASP A 64 6.42 -0.05 -3.81
C ASP A 64 5.95 0.70 -2.58
N LEU A 65 6.59 1.83 -2.28
CA LEU A 65 6.19 2.65 -1.13
C LEU A 65 4.78 3.21 -1.31
N ALA A 66 4.44 3.69 -2.51
CA ALA A 66 3.10 4.20 -2.76
C ALA A 66 2.04 3.11 -2.57
N ILE A 67 2.33 1.90 -3.06
CA ILE A 67 1.42 0.76 -2.91
C ILE A 67 1.26 0.41 -1.42
N LEU A 68 2.37 0.33 -0.70
CA LEU A 68 2.34 0.01 0.73
C LEU A 68 1.59 1.07 1.52
N ARG A 69 1.78 2.33 1.21
CA ARG A 69 1.08 3.42 1.91
C ARG A 69 -0.43 3.30 1.78
N LEU A 70 -0.92 3.04 0.58
CA LEU A 70 -2.36 2.85 0.39
C LEU A 70 -2.85 1.62 1.14
N ALA A 71 -2.16 0.49 1.01
CA ALA A 71 -2.59 -0.76 1.63
C ALA A 71 -2.59 -0.65 3.16
N VAL A 72 -1.52 -0.12 3.74
CA VAL A 72 -1.44 0.02 5.20
C VAL A 72 -2.52 0.97 5.70
N PHE A 73 -2.76 2.07 4.98
CA PHE A 73 -3.86 2.97 5.32
C PHE A 73 -5.19 2.22 5.40
N LYS A 74 -5.48 1.39 4.40
CA LYS A 74 -6.72 0.61 4.39
C LYS A 74 -6.80 -0.38 5.54
N LEU A 75 -5.69 -1.06 5.83
CA LEU A 75 -5.65 -2.01 6.94
C LEU A 75 -5.98 -1.33 8.27
N LEU A 76 -5.53 -0.09 8.45
CA LEU A 76 -5.75 0.64 9.69
C LEU A 76 -7.12 1.32 9.77
N ASN A 77 -7.66 1.75 8.64
CA ASN A 77 -8.82 2.65 8.62
C ASN A 77 -10.07 2.09 7.94
N LYS A 78 -9.95 1.05 7.15
CA LYS A 78 -11.09 0.43 6.43
C LYS A 78 -11.32 -0.98 6.97
N LYS A 79 -11.70 -1.06 8.22
CA LYS A 79 -11.80 -2.35 8.92
C LYS A 79 -12.93 -3.24 8.45
N ASP A 80 -13.86 -2.70 7.69
CA ASP A 80 -14.92 -3.49 7.05
C ASP A 80 -14.42 -4.25 5.83
N LEU A 81 -13.22 -3.90 5.30
CA LEU A 81 -12.63 -4.65 4.20
C LEU A 81 -11.87 -5.85 4.75
N PRO A 82 -12.07 -7.04 4.16
CA PRO A 82 -11.25 -8.20 4.54
C PRO A 82 -9.77 -7.92 4.26
N TYR A 83 -8.92 -8.29 5.19
CA TYR A 83 -7.47 -8.04 5.04
C TYR A 83 -6.92 -8.69 3.77
N LYS A 84 -7.39 -9.89 3.45
CA LYS A 84 -6.93 -10.59 2.26
C LYS A 84 -7.22 -9.80 0.98
N VAL A 85 -8.36 -9.14 0.91
CA VAL A 85 -8.71 -8.32 -0.25
C VAL A 85 -7.71 -7.19 -0.42
N THR A 86 -7.38 -6.49 0.66
CA THR A 86 -6.42 -5.39 0.60
C THR A 86 -5.04 -5.89 0.16
N VAL A 87 -4.59 -7.02 0.71
CA VAL A 87 -3.29 -7.59 0.32
C VAL A 87 -3.29 -8.01 -1.13
N ASP A 88 -4.33 -8.73 -1.57
CA ASP A 88 -4.41 -9.19 -2.95
C ASP A 88 -4.40 -8.04 -3.94
N GLU A 89 -5.11 -6.96 -3.64
CA GLU A 89 -5.11 -5.75 -4.48
C GLU A 89 -3.72 -5.14 -4.60
N ALA A 90 -3.02 -5.02 -3.48
CA ALA A 90 -1.70 -4.43 -3.46
C ALA A 90 -0.71 -5.29 -4.25
N VAL A 91 -0.74 -6.60 -4.04
CA VAL A 91 0.14 -7.54 -4.73
C VAL A 91 -0.14 -7.53 -6.23
N GLU A 92 -1.41 -7.47 -6.62
CA GLU A 92 -1.81 -7.42 -8.01
C GLU A 92 -1.21 -6.20 -8.72
N ILE A 93 -1.31 -5.03 -8.09
CA ILE A 93 -0.77 -3.81 -8.67
C ILE A 93 0.76 -3.85 -8.71
N ALA A 94 1.38 -4.43 -7.68
CA ALA A 94 2.82 -4.60 -7.67
C ALA A 94 3.30 -5.48 -8.82
N LYS A 95 2.53 -6.51 -9.16
CA LYS A 95 2.84 -7.36 -10.31
C LYS A 95 2.68 -6.64 -11.63
N GLU A 96 1.65 -5.79 -11.75
CA GLU A 96 1.39 -5.07 -12.99
C GLU A 96 2.41 -3.97 -13.28
N TYR A 97 2.81 -3.23 -12.26
CA TYR A 97 3.56 -1.99 -12.45
C TYR A 97 4.93 -1.98 -11.80
N GLY A 98 5.20 -2.90 -10.89
CA GLY A 98 6.46 -2.93 -10.17
C GLY A 98 7.55 -3.75 -10.86
N SER A 99 8.67 -3.91 -10.18
CA SER A 99 9.75 -4.76 -10.63
C SER A 99 9.42 -6.23 -10.34
N GLU A 100 10.32 -7.14 -10.77
CA GLU A 100 10.13 -8.57 -10.56
C GLU A 100 9.96 -8.95 -9.10
N THR A 101 10.57 -8.20 -8.20
CA THR A 101 10.54 -8.53 -6.77
C THR A 101 9.54 -7.72 -5.98
N SER A 102 8.86 -6.76 -6.62
CA SER A 102 7.93 -5.88 -5.91
C SER A 102 6.82 -6.62 -5.20
N PHE A 103 6.20 -7.60 -5.88
CA PHE A 103 5.06 -8.28 -5.27
C PHE A 103 5.46 -9.08 -4.03
N GLU A 104 6.64 -9.70 -4.03
CA GLU A 104 7.12 -10.43 -2.86
C GLU A 104 7.41 -9.50 -1.69
N PHE A 105 8.03 -8.36 -1.98
CA PHE A 105 8.32 -7.37 -0.96
C PHE A 105 7.05 -6.82 -0.36
N VAL A 106 6.10 -6.40 -1.20
CA VAL A 106 4.82 -5.85 -0.75
C VAL A 106 4.05 -6.90 0.07
N ASN A 107 3.96 -8.11 -0.44
CA ASN A 107 3.26 -9.19 0.24
C ASN A 107 3.89 -9.48 1.62
N GLY A 108 5.22 -9.52 1.67
CA GLY A 108 5.94 -9.81 2.91
C GLY A 108 5.72 -8.75 3.98
N VAL A 109 5.82 -7.48 3.61
CA VAL A 109 5.60 -6.38 4.56
C VAL A 109 4.17 -6.39 5.07
N LEU A 110 3.20 -6.49 4.17
CA LEU A 110 1.79 -6.49 4.58
C LEU A 110 1.42 -7.68 5.43
N GLY A 111 1.92 -8.86 5.06
CA GLY A 111 1.67 -10.07 5.86
C GLY A 111 2.21 -9.95 7.27
N THR A 112 3.40 -9.38 7.41
CA THR A 112 4.01 -9.18 8.72
C THR A 112 3.22 -8.18 9.56
N ILE A 113 2.77 -7.08 8.95
CA ILE A 113 1.95 -6.09 9.65
C ILE A 113 0.66 -6.73 10.16
N ILE A 114 -0.01 -7.51 9.32
CA ILE A 114 -1.27 -8.15 9.70
C ILE A 114 -1.04 -9.13 10.84
N GLU A 115 -0.01 -9.94 10.76
CA GLU A 115 0.28 -10.90 11.80
C GLU A 115 0.70 -10.24 13.11
N LYS A 116 1.62 -9.30 13.06
CA LYS A 116 2.24 -8.75 14.27
C LYS A 116 1.52 -7.55 14.86
N GLU A 117 0.93 -6.72 14.03
CA GLU A 117 0.22 -5.54 14.53
C GLU A 117 -1.27 -5.78 14.70
N LEU A 118 -1.88 -6.58 13.83
CA LEU A 118 -3.32 -6.82 13.89
C LEU A 118 -3.67 -8.16 14.50
N GLY A 119 -2.68 -9.01 14.75
CA GLY A 119 -2.89 -10.29 15.44
C GLY A 119 -3.57 -11.37 14.61
N ILE A 120 -3.58 -11.22 13.29
CA ILE A 120 -4.20 -12.20 12.39
C ILE A 120 -3.10 -13.11 11.84
N LYS A 121 -3.14 -14.37 12.21
CA LYS A 121 -2.07 -15.30 11.83
C LYS A 121 -2.18 -15.90 10.45
N GLU A 122 -3.40 -15.98 9.92
CA GLU A 122 -3.61 -16.60 8.63
C GLU A 122 -4.50 -15.75 7.76
N LEU A 123 -4.06 -15.54 6.53
CA LEU A 123 -4.80 -14.74 5.56
C LEU A 123 -5.44 -15.57 4.47
N ASP A 124 -4.96 -16.78 4.28
CA ASP A 124 -5.31 -17.60 3.15
C ASP A 124 -6.32 -18.70 3.46
N ASN A 125 -6.92 -18.66 4.59
CA ASN A 125 -7.90 -19.68 4.98
C ASN A 125 -9.30 -19.35 4.61
#